data_ada3d1ac97fd3846b571e444ec9c2fbd
#
_entry.id   ada3d1ac97fd3846b571e444ec9c2fbd
#
_cell.length_a   1.000
_cell.length_b   1.000
_cell.length_c   1.000
_cell.angle_alpha   90.00
_cell.angle_beta   90.00
_cell.angle_gamma   90.00
#
_symmetry.space_group_name_H-M   'P 1'
#
loop_
_entity.id
_entity.type
_entity.pdbx_description
1 polymer ?
#
loop_
_entity_poly.entity_id
_entity_poly.type
_entity_poly.pdbx_seq_one_letter_code
_entity_poly.pdbx_strand_id
1 'polypeptide(L)' 'MHPIAKTVSALVYGGDIDQAERALVNVADEEGDRALARLIDELPPRDVVAILREHDSSKVSVISELISP' A
#
# COMPACT_ATOMS: atom_id res chain seq x y z
N MET A 1 15.28 4.81 -8.88
CA MET A 1 14.41 4.21 -7.85
C MET A 1 14.07 5.22 -6.78
N HIS A 2 12.80 5.32 -6.43
CA HIS A 2 12.36 6.23 -5.38
C HIS A 2 12.92 5.77 -4.02
N PRO A 3 13.49 6.68 -3.20
CA PRO A 3 14.06 6.27 -1.90
C PRO A 3 13.06 5.54 -0.99
N ILE A 4 11.79 5.91 -1.06
CA ILE A 4 10.74 5.31 -0.25
C ILE A 4 10.43 3.87 -0.68
N ALA A 5 10.70 3.52 -1.95
CA ALA A 5 10.44 2.16 -2.43
C ALA A 5 11.17 1.11 -1.59
N LYS A 6 12.42 1.36 -1.26
CA LYS A 6 13.19 0.45 -0.40
C LYS A 6 12.59 0.35 0.99
N THR A 7 12.17 1.48 1.54
CA THR A 7 11.56 1.53 2.87
C THR A 7 10.25 0.76 2.88
N VAL A 8 9.40 0.97 1.89
CA VAL A 8 8.12 0.27 1.78
C VAL A 8 8.33 -1.23 1.65
N SER A 9 9.24 -1.64 0.78
CA SER A 9 9.54 -3.05 0.58
C SER A 9 10.05 -3.70 1.87
N ALA A 10 10.92 -3.02 2.59
CA ALA A 10 11.44 -3.53 3.86
C ALA A 10 10.33 -3.65 4.91
N LEU A 11 9.41 -2.69 4.96
CA LEU A 11 8.28 -2.73 5.89
C LEU A 11 7.36 -3.90 5.59
N VAL A 12 7.03 -4.11 4.32
CA VAL A 12 6.20 -5.24 3.90
C VAL A 12 6.89 -6.57 4.24
N TYR A 13 8.17 -6.66 3.96
CA TYR A 13 8.95 -7.87 4.25
C TYR A 13 8.99 -8.17 5.75
N GLY A 14 9.04 -7.14 6.57
CA GLY A 14 9.03 -7.28 8.02
C GLY A 14 7.65 -7.46 8.64
N GLY A 15 6.59 -7.41 7.83
CA GLY A 15 5.23 -7.56 8.31
C GLY A 15 4.55 -6.28 8.77
N ASP A 16 5.23 -5.13 8.62
CA ASP A 16 4.70 -3.82 9.02
C ASP A 16 3.92 -3.17 7.87
N ILE A 17 2.86 -3.83 7.44
CA ILE A 17 2.11 -3.39 6.26
C ILE A 17 1.40 -2.06 6.51
N ASP A 18 0.95 -1.81 7.74
CA ASP A 18 0.34 -0.54 8.10
C ASP A 18 1.31 0.63 7.87
N GLN A 19 2.56 0.46 8.26
CA GLN A 19 3.58 1.48 8.07
C GLN A 19 3.91 1.65 6.59
N ALA A 20 3.93 0.56 5.84
CA ALA A 20 4.15 0.60 4.41
C ALA A 20 3.03 1.39 3.72
N GLU A 21 1.79 1.14 4.09
CA GLU A 21 0.64 1.87 3.55
C GLU A 21 0.73 3.36 3.88
N ARG A 22 1.10 3.70 5.12
CA ARG A 22 1.26 5.10 5.51
C ARG A 22 2.35 5.80 4.72
N ALA A 23 3.44 5.10 4.45
CA ALA A 23 4.51 5.65 3.64
C ALA A 23 4.02 5.99 2.22
N LEU A 24 3.19 5.12 1.65
CA LEU A 24 2.60 5.37 0.34
C LEU A 24 1.64 6.57 0.37
N VAL A 25 0.81 6.66 1.39
CA VAL A 25 -0.11 7.80 1.55
C VAL A 25 0.68 9.11 1.68
N ASN A 26 1.76 9.09 2.44
CA ASN A 26 2.60 10.28 2.58
C ASN A 26 3.20 10.72 1.24
N VAL A 27 3.63 9.77 0.42
CA VAL A 27 4.14 10.09 -0.92
C VAL A 27 3.04 10.73 -1.77
N ALA A 28 1.83 10.18 -1.73
CA ALA A 28 0.70 10.74 -2.47
C ALA A 28 0.38 12.16 -2.02
N ASP A 29 0.43 12.42 -0.71
CA ASP A 29 0.14 13.74 -0.15
C ASP A 29 1.23 14.76 -0.48
N GLU A 30 2.49 14.37 -0.41
CA GLU A 30 3.61 15.29 -0.57
C GLU A 30 4.03 15.45 -2.03
N GLU A 31 4.00 14.40 -2.80
CA GLU A 31 4.52 14.38 -4.17
C GLU A 31 3.46 14.20 -5.23
N GLY A 32 2.25 13.82 -4.84
CA GLY A 32 1.14 13.65 -5.76
C GLY A 32 0.96 12.23 -6.26
N ASP A 33 -0.16 12.00 -6.93
CA ASP A 33 -0.55 10.65 -7.39
C ASP A 33 0.42 10.07 -8.42
N ARG A 34 1.06 10.92 -9.22
CA ARG A 34 2.04 10.46 -10.21
C ARG A 34 3.24 9.81 -9.54
N ALA A 35 3.73 10.43 -8.48
CA ALA A 35 4.86 9.89 -7.73
C ALA A 35 4.46 8.57 -7.08
N LEU A 36 3.25 8.49 -6.56
CA LEU A 36 2.73 7.26 -5.98
C LEU A 36 2.65 6.15 -7.04
N ALA A 37 2.16 6.45 -8.22
CA ALA A 37 2.07 5.48 -9.30
C ALA A 37 3.45 4.95 -9.70
N ARG A 38 4.44 5.83 -9.78
CA ARG A 38 5.82 5.43 -10.08
C ARG A 38 6.41 4.56 -8.98
N LEU A 39 6.13 4.91 -7.74
CA LEU A 39 6.61 4.14 -6.61
C LEU A 39 6.02 2.73 -6.63
N ILE A 40 4.73 2.61 -6.87
CA ILE A 40 4.06 1.31 -6.97
C ILE A 40 4.64 0.49 -8.10
N ASP A 41 4.96 1.13 -9.22
CA ASP A 41 5.56 0.47 -10.38
C ASP A 41 6.94 -0.11 -10.06
N GLU A 42 7.67 0.53 -9.16
CA GLU A 42 8.99 0.08 -8.73
C GLU A 42 8.96 -1.02 -7.69
N LEU A 43 7.83 -1.20 -7.01
CA LEU A 43 7.69 -2.24 -6.00
C LEU A 43 7.48 -3.61 -6.64
N PRO A 44 8.01 -4.69 -6.01
CA PRO A 44 7.68 -6.04 -6.45
C PRO A 44 6.16 -6.28 -6.40
N PRO A 45 5.60 -7.00 -7.38
CA PRO A 45 4.15 -7.26 -7.39
C PRO A 45 3.63 -7.87 -6.10
N ARG A 46 4.40 -8.74 -5.45
CA ARG A 46 3.98 -9.36 -4.19
C ARG A 46 3.81 -8.34 -3.07
N ASP A 47 4.65 -7.31 -3.05
CA ASP A 47 4.56 -6.26 -2.04
C ASP A 47 3.29 -5.44 -2.25
N VAL A 48 3.00 -5.10 -3.49
CA VAL A 48 1.78 -4.37 -3.84
C VAL A 48 0.55 -5.17 -3.45
N VAL A 49 0.54 -6.46 -3.76
CA VAL A 49 -0.57 -7.36 -3.41
C VAL A 49 -0.75 -7.44 -1.90
N ALA A 50 0.35 -7.54 -1.15
CA ALA A 50 0.29 -7.61 0.31
C ALA A 50 -0.33 -6.34 0.91
N ILE A 51 0.06 -5.17 0.40
CA ILE A 51 -0.49 -3.89 0.86
C ILE A 51 -1.97 -3.79 0.54
N LEU A 52 -2.35 -4.17 -0.68
CA LEU A 52 -3.76 -4.13 -1.10
C LEU A 52 -4.62 -5.09 -0.28
N ARG A 53 -4.11 -6.27 0.02
CA ARG A 53 -4.84 -7.24 0.85
C ARG A 53 -5.09 -6.71 2.25
N GLU A 54 -4.09 -6.08 2.84
CA GLU A 54 -4.25 -5.50 4.17
C GLU A 54 -5.26 -4.37 4.15
N HIS A 55 -5.19 -3.53 3.13
CA HIS A 55 -6.15 -2.44 2.95
C HIS A 55 -7.56 -2.98 2.78
N ASP A 56 -7.74 -3.98 1.92
CA ASP A 56 -9.03 -4.62 1.70
C ASP A 56 -9.53 -5.31 2.97
N SER A 57 -8.63 -5.94 3.71
CA SER A 57 -8.98 -6.63 4.95
C SER A 57 -9.56 -5.68 5.98
N SER A 58 -9.00 -4.46 6.08
CA SER A 58 -9.52 -3.47 7.02
C SER A 58 -10.89 -2.92 6.60
N LYS A 59 -11.26 -3.08 5.34
CA LYS A 59 -12.54 -2.61 4.80
C LYS A 59 -13.55 -3.73 4.54
N VAL A 60 -13.14 -4.96 4.70
CA VAL A 60 -13.96 -6.13 4.36
C VAL A 60 -15.33 -6.12 5.06
N SER A 61 -15.36 -5.77 6.33
CA SER A 61 -16.61 -5.78 7.07
C SER A 61 -17.64 -4.80 6.47
N VAL A 62 -17.19 -3.63 6.05
CA VAL A 62 -18.06 -2.64 5.41
C VAL A 62 -18.54 -3.14 4.05
N ILE A 63 -17.62 -3.69 3.26
CA ILE A 63 -17.95 -4.23 1.95
C ILE A 63 -18.91 -5.41 2.09
N SER A 64 -18.67 -6.27 3.07
CA SER A 64 -19.55 -7.42 3.33
C SER A 64 -20.97 -6.97 3.66
N GLU A 65 -21.13 -5.92 4.44
CA GLU A 65 -22.45 -5.38 4.76
C GLU A 65 -23.15 -4.83 3.54
N LEU A 66 -22.42 -4.21 2.62
CA LEU A 66 -22.98 -3.64 1.40
C LEU A 66 -23.34 -4.70 0.37
N ILE A 67 -22.55 -5.76 0.30
CA ILE A 67 -22.71 -6.82 -0.72
C ILE A 67 -23.58 -7.96 -0.21
N SER A 68 -23.55 -8.20 1.08
CA SER A 68 -24.28 -9.32 1.68
C SER A 68 -25.76 -9.19 1.42
N PRO A 69 -26.36 -10.26 0.92
CA PRO A 69 -27.81 -10.26 0.69
C PRO A 69 -28.60 -10.19 1.99
#